data_27d51fb5d726008213c6e6a7cf4e10ac
#
_entry.id   27d51fb5d726008213c6e6a7cf4e10ac
#
_cell.length_a   1.000
_cell.length_b   1.000
_cell.length_c   1.000
_cell.angle_alpha   90.00
_cell.angle_beta   90.00
_cell.angle_gamma   90.00
#
_symmetry.space_group_name_H-M   'P 1'
#
loop_
_entity.id
_entity.type
_entity.pdbx_description
1 polymer ?
#
loop_
_entity_poly.entity_id
_entity_poly.type
_entity_poly.pdbx_seq_one_letter_code
_entity_poly.pdbx_strand_id
1 'polypeptide(L)'
;MTPKPAKTPAPIGELQSSGDIRLLIVDDDPATCAVIQAALSNRDFQIDLVSDPMVVESALARTGYYHLIIMDYVIPGLDPNQVFGWIHDHQPDANVVVVTGYPSVDSALNCLRARTYDYLTKPFQVDQLRDIVMRCLESKGLLRMTEEALRESLGAAIRDRRKGLGFTLSTMSEKTGVSLGYLSQIELGKNSASIETLYRICLALGIKMSDLFTAVQRH
;
A
#
# COMPACT_ATOMS: atom_id res chain seq x y z
N MET A 1 -25.47 11.28 25.52
CA MET A 1 -24.69 11.45 24.29
C MET A 1 -24.03 10.12 23.99
N THR A 2 -24.59 9.34 23.09
CA THR A 2 -24.03 8.06 22.65
C THR A 2 -22.90 8.32 21.67
N PRO A 3 -21.75 7.65 21.78
CA PRO A 3 -20.65 7.83 20.86
C PRO A 3 -21.03 7.32 19.46
N LYS A 4 -20.71 8.13 18.44
CA LYS A 4 -20.91 7.83 17.03
C LYS A 4 -20.07 6.60 16.65
N PRO A 5 -20.63 5.59 15.98
CA PRO A 5 -19.85 4.42 15.58
C PRO A 5 -18.70 4.84 14.65
N ALA A 6 -17.52 4.29 14.92
CA ALA A 6 -16.35 4.47 14.07
C ALA A 6 -16.68 3.99 12.64
N LYS A 7 -16.33 4.82 11.65
CA LYS A 7 -16.44 4.46 10.23
C LYS A 7 -15.59 3.21 9.97
N THR A 8 -16.24 2.15 9.53
CA THR A 8 -15.57 1.01 8.91
C THR A 8 -14.69 1.53 7.77
N PRO A 9 -13.40 1.20 7.72
CA PRO A 9 -12.55 1.58 6.60
C PRO A 9 -13.15 1.01 5.31
N ALA A 10 -13.10 1.80 4.24
CA ALA A 10 -13.56 1.36 2.93
C ALA A 10 -12.80 0.09 2.50
N PRO A 11 -13.44 -0.86 1.81
CA PRO A 11 -12.74 -2.01 1.26
C PRO A 11 -11.64 -1.52 0.32
N ILE A 12 -10.44 -2.04 0.50
CA ILE A 12 -9.31 -1.83 -0.41
C ILE A 12 -9.81 -2.25 -1.78
N GLY A 13 -9.82 -1.33 -2.74
CA GLY A 13 -10.23 -1.61 -4.11
C GLY A 13 -9.48 -2.85 -4.62
N GLU A 14 -10.17 -3.69 -5.39
CA GLU A 14 -9.59 -4.91 -5.96
C GLU A 14 -8.36 -4.53 -6.80
N LEU A 15 -7.18 -4.80 -6.26
CA LEU A 15 -5.92 -4.63 -6.97
C LEU A 15 -5.68 -5.88 -7.81
N GLN A 16 -5.48 -5.72 -9.11
CA GLN A 16 -5.00 -6.84 -9.94
C GLN A 16 -3.49 -6.95 -9.80
N SER A 17 -3.03 -8.06 -9.23
CA SER A 17 -1.62 -8.44 -9.29
C SER A 17 -1.28 -8.97 -10.70
N SER A 18 -0.10 -8.65 -11.18
CA SER A 18 0.41 -9.22 -12.44
C SER A 18 0.97 -10.64 -12.24
N GLY A 19 0.60 -11.33 -11.16
CA GLY A 19 1.06 -12.65 -10.74
C GLY A 19 0.94 -12.82 -9.24
N ASP A 20 1.19 -14.01 -8.73
CA ASP A 20 1.19 -14.28 -7.29
C ASP A 20 2.27 -13.47 -6.58
N ILE A 21 1.89 -12.52 -5.74
CA ILE A 21 2.82 -11.71 -4.94
C ILE A 21 3.27 -12.55 -3.74
N ARG A 22 4.56 -12.85 -3.67
CA ARG A 22 5.12 -13.66 -2.58
C ARG A 22 5.73 -12.78 -1.51
N LEU A 23 5.27 -12.99 -0.28
CA LEU A 23 5.73 -12.32 0.93
C LEU A 23 6.36 -13.35 1.87
N LEU A 24 7.42 -12.96 2.56
CA LEU A 24 7.99 -13.73 3.66
C LEU A 24 7.86 -12.92 4.96
N ILE A 25 7.38 -13.56 6.01
CA ILE A 25 7.36 -12.98 7.36
C ILE A 25 8.33 -13.80 8.22
N VAL A 26 9.29 -13.10 8.84
CA VAL A 26 10.30 -13.69 9.72
C VAL A 26 10.20 -13.02 11.09
N ASP A 27 9.68 -13.74 12.06
CA ASP A 27 9.49 -13.23 13.44
C ASP A 27 9.39 -14.43 14.38
N ASP A 28 10.18 -14.45 15.45
CA ASP A 28 10.20 -15.57 16.41
C ASP A 28 8.93 -15.65 17.28
N ASP A 29 8.11 -14.61 17.30
CA ASP A 29 6.81 -14.61 17.95
C ASP A 29 5.69 -15.04 16.97
N PRO A 30 5.13 -16.26 17.11
CA PRO A 30 4.04 -16.73 16.24
C PRO A 30 2.78 -15.85 16.32
N ALA A 31 2.56 -15.15 17.44
CA ALA A 31 1.41 -14.24 17.57
C ALA A 31 1.59 -13.02 16.69
N THR A 32 2.77 -12.45 16.64
CA THR A 32 3.11 -11.36 15.71
C THR A 32 2.99 -11.82 14.27
N CYS A 33 3.52 -12.99 13.91
CA CYS A 33 3.35 -13.58 12.58
C CYS A 33 1.87 -13.67 12.18
N ALA A 34 1.03 -14.18 13.07
CA ALA A 34 -0.41 -14.34 12.82
C ALA A 34 -1.11 -12.98 12.61
N VAL A 35 -0.76 -11.95 13.40
CA VAL A 35 -1.30 -10.59 13.24
C VAL A 35 -0.90 -9.99 11.90
N ILE A 36 0.38 -10.09 11.52
CA ILE A 36 0.87 -9.58 10.23
C ILE A 36 0.21 -10.33 9.08
N GLN A 37 0.15 -11.66 9.14
CA GLN A 37 -0.52 -12.49 8.14
C GLN A 37 -1.99 -12.11 7.98
N ALA A 38 -2.74 -11.99 9.08
CA ALA A 38 -4.14 -11.59 9.06
C ALA A 38 -4.33 -10.17 8.48
N ALA A 39 -3.41 -9.25 8.84
CA ALA A 39 -3.41 -7.89 8.32
C ALA A 39 -3.22 -7.83 6.80
N LEU A 40 -2.42 -8.73 6.24
CA LEU A 40 -2.05 -8.75 4.82
C LEU A 40 -2.81 -9.80 4.00
N SER A 41 -3.72 -10.58 4.62
CA SER A 41 -4.49 -11.61 3.91
C SER A 41 -5.26 -11.01 2.76
N ASN A 42 -4.88 -11.39 1.53
CA ASN A 42 -5.52 -11.03 0.26
C ASN A 42 -5.43 -12.24 -0.68
N ARG A 43 -6.33 -12.34 -1.67
CA ARG A 43 -6.35 -13.42 -2.66
C ARG A 43 -5.08 -13.49 -3.50
N ASP A 44 -4.40 -12.35 -3.68
CA ASP A 44 -3.24 -12.20 -4.55
C ASP A 44 -1.90 -12.39 -3.83
N PHE A 45 -1.91 -12.57 -2.50
CA PHE A 45 -0.70 -12.70 -1.69
C PHE A 45 -0.47 -14.14 -1.26
N GLN A 46 0.70 -14.68 -1.58
CA GLN A 46 1.23 -15.91 -1.00
C GLN A 46 2.18 -15.52 0.13
N ILE A 47 1.82 -15.89 1.37
CA ILE A 47 2.55 -15.49 2.57
C ILE A 47 3.18 -16.72 3.20
N ASP A 48 4.51 -16.79 3.17
CA ASP A 48 5.29 -17.77 3.90
C ASP A 48 5.68 -17.20 5.27
N LEU A 49 5.64 -18.06 6.32
CA LEU A 49 5.99 -17.69 7.69
C LEU A 49 7.20 -18.47 8.15
N VAL A 50 8.14 -17.79 8.79
CA VAL A 50 9.31 -18.40 9.41
C VAL A 50 9.45 -17.86 10.82
N SER A 51 9.21 -18.73 11.83
CA SER A 51 9.35 -18.40 13.25
C SER A 51 10.51 -19.12 13.94
N ASP A 52 11.13 -20.09 13.28
CA ASP A 52 12.31 -20.78 13.79
C ASP A 52 13.58 -20.12 13.22
N PRO A 53 14.44 -19.52 14.08
CA PRO A 53 15.69 -18.92 13.65
C PRO A 53 16.61 -19.85 12.84
N MET A 54 16.59 -21.13 13.14
CA MET A 54 17.46 -22.13 12.52
C MET A 54 17.16 -22.40 11.04
N VAL A 55 15.96 -22.04 10.58
CA VAL A 55 15.55 -22.28 9.19
C VAL A 55 15.50 -21.01 8.33
N VAL A 56 15.82 -19.83 8.89
CA VAL A 56 15.73 -18.55 8.19
C VAL A 56 16.59 -18.55 6.92
N GLU A 57 17.88 -18.93 7.03
CA GLU A 57 18.77 -18.99 5.88
C GLU A 57 18.25 -19.95 4.80
N SER A 58 17.85 -21.15 5.20
CA SER A 58 17.33 -22.16 4.27
C SER A 58 16.01 -21.73 3.62
N ALA A 59 15.17 -20.96 4.32
CA ALA A 59 13.95 -20.40 3.76
C ALA A 59 14.23 -19.33 2.71
N LEU A 60 15.23 -18.48 2.95
CA LEU A 60 15.68 -17.46 2.00
C LEU A 60 16.36 -18.08 0.76
N ALA A 61 17.08 -19.19 0.94
CA ALA A 61 17.78 -19.91 -0.13
C ALA A 61 16.89 -20.80 -0.99
N ARG A 62 15.60 -20.96 -0.65
CA ARG A 62 14.67 -21.78 -1.46
C ARG A 62 14.54 -21.28 -2.89
N THR A 63 14.21 -22.19 -3.80
CA THR A 63 13.90 -21.86 -5.19
C THR A 63 12.62 -21.00 -5.26
N GLY A 64 12.77 -19.82 -5.80
CA GLY A 64 11.71 -18.81 -5.89
C GLY A 64 12.17 -17.51 -5.23
N TYR A 65 11.53 -16.42 -5.57
CA TYR A 65 11.86 -15.11 -5.04
C TYR A 65 10.68 -14.53 -4.25
N TYR A 66 11.01 -13.77 -3.23
CA TYR A 66 10.05 -12.96 -2.50
C TYR A 66 10.06 -11.53 -3.04
N HIS A 67 8.89 -10.93 -3.11
CA HIS A 67 8.75 -9.52 -3.51
C HIS A 67 8.98 -8.60 -2.32
N LEU A 68 8.59 -9.06 -1.13
CA LEU A 68 8.74 -8.34 0.13
C LEU A 68 9.04 -9.32 1.26
N ILE A 69 9.97 -8.95 2.12
CA ILE A 69 10.31 -9.64 3.34
C ILE A 69 10.00 -8.70 4.50
N ILE A 70 9.15 -9.15 5.43
CA ILE A 70 8.88 -8.44 6.68
C ILE A 70 9.60 -9.21 7.77
N MET A 71 10.54 -8.57 8.47
CA MET A 71 11.34 -9.27 9.46
C MET A 71 11.41 -8.52 10.78
N ASP A 72 11.41 -9.26 11.90
CA ASP A 72 11.84 -8.68 13.18
C ASP A 72 13.34 -8.40 13.12
N TYR A 73 13.73 -7.26 13.65
CA TYR A 73 15.14 -6.90 13.80
C TYR A 73 15.84 -7.73 14.87
N VAL A 74 15.12 -8.12 15.94
CA VAL A 74 15.66 -8.87 17.08
C VAL A 74 15.08 -10.27 17.08
N ILE A 75 15.80 -11.20 16.51
CA ILE A 75 15.46 -12.62 16.51
C ILE A 75 16.49 -13.35 17.38
N PRO A 76 16.09 -14.06 18.45
CA PRO A 76 17.03 -14.74 19.33
C PRO A 76 17.97 -15.68 18.58
N GLY A 77 19.26 -15.52 18.79
CA GLY A 77 20.29 -16.37 18.17
C GLY A 77 20.70 -15.96 16.75
N LEU A 78 20.16 -14.90 16.18
CA LEU A 78 20.56 -14.36 14.87
C LEU A 78 21.13 -12.94 14.99
N ASP A 79 22.19 -12.68 14.24
CA ASP A 79 22.67 -11.32 13.98
C ASP A 79 21.87 -10.71 12.81
N PRO A 80 21.19 -9.57 13.00
CA PRO A 80 20.46 -8.91 11.94
C PRO A 80 21.31 -8.64 10.68
N ASN A 81 22.60 -8.31 10.84
CA ASN A 81 23.49 -8.08 9.71
C ASN A 81 23.74 -9.37 8.90
N GLN A 82 23.79 -10.51 9.56
CA GLN A 82 23.89 -11.81 8.90
C GLN A 82 22.63 -12.10 8.09
N VAL A 83 21.44 -11.84 8.67
CA VAL A 83 20.18 -12.01 7.94
C VAL A 83 20.09 -11.09 6.73
N PHE A 84 20.50 -9.82 6.86
CA PHE A 84 20.58 -8.91 5.71
C PHE A 84 21.56 -9.42 4.64
N GLY A 85 22.68 -10.02 5.03
CA GLY A 85 23.62 -10.66 4.10
C GLY A 85 22.93 -11.79 3.34
N TRP A 86 22.26 -12.72 4.02
CA TRP A 86 21.51 -13.79 3.37
C TRP A 86 20.40 -13.30 2.45
N ILE A 87 19.68 -12.23 2.84
CA ILE A 87 18.67 -11.61 1.97
C ILE A 87 19.35 -11.06 0.71
N HIS A 88 20.46 -10.33 0.86
CA HIS A 88 21.21 -9.80 -0.27
C HIS A 88 21.67 -10.88 -1.25
N ASP A 89 22.16 -12.01 -0.73
CA ASP A 89 22.74 -13.10 -1.53
C ASP A 89 21.66 -13.96 -2.22
N HIS A 90 20.55 -14.23 -1.53
CA HIS A 90 19.52 -15.17 -2.00
C HIS A 90 18.27 -14.47 -2.57
N GLN A 91 17.97 -13.25 -2.13
CA GLN A 91 16.76 -12.50 -2.49
C GLN A 91 17.09 -11.04 -2.85
N PRO A 92 18.01 -10.79 -3.80
CA PRO A 92 18.53 -9.43 -4.07
C PRO A 92 17.48 -8.43 -4.53
N ASP A 93 16.38 -8.92 -5.11
CA ASP A 93 15.27 -8.10 -5.59
C ASP A 93 14.16 -7.92 -4.55
N ALA A 94 14.23 -8.56 -3.38
CA ALA A 94 13.24 -8.41 -2.35
C ALA A 94 13.39 -7.05 -1.63
N ASN A 95 12.28 -6.34 -1.45
CA ASN A 95 12.27 -5.24 -0.49
C ASN A 95 12.18 -5.80 0.92
N VAL A 96 12.77 -5.08 1.88
CA VAL A 96 12.74 -5.47 3.29
C VAL A 96 12.03 -4.39 4.10
N VAL A 97 11.04 -4.78 4.87
CA VAL A 97 10.43 -3.96 5.92
C VAL A 97 10.80 -4.57 7.26
N VAL A 98 11.44 -3.77 8.10
CA VAL A 98 11.85 -4.21 9.43
C VAL A 98 10.78 -3.82 10.44
N VAL A 99 10.41 -4.76 11.28
CA VAL A 99 9.48 -4.55 12.40
C VAL A 99 10.23 -4.88 13.69
N THR A 100 10.20 -4.01 14.72
CA THR A 100 10.96 -4.29 15.95
C THR A 100 10.28 -3.76 17.20
N GLY A 101 10.38 -4.55 18.29
CA GLY A 101 9.97 -4.12 19.62
C GLY A 101 11.04 -3.30 20.37
N TYR A 102 12.27 -3.26 19.84
CA TYR A 102 13.41 -2.62 20.49
C TYR A 102 14.06 -1.58 19.58
N PRO A 103 13.37 -0.45 19.31
CA PRO A 103 13.90 0.59 18.43
C PRO A 103 15.13 1.26 19.07
N SER A 104 16.18 1.42 18.27
CA SER A 104 17.38 2.15 18.65
C SER A 104 17.97 2.92 17.46
N VAL A 105 18.83 3.89 17.74
CA VAL A 105 19.55 4.61 16.67
C VAL A 105 20.42 3.64 15.88
N ASP A 106 21.07 2.68 16.54
CA ASP A 106 21.94 1.71 15.88
C ASP A 106 21.16 0.78 14.97
N SER A 107 19.99 0.27 15.42
CA SER A 107 19.13 -0.56 14.55
C SER A 107 18.63 0.22 13.34
N ALA A 108 18.22 1.47 13.53
CA ALA A 108 17.78 2.32 12.41
C ALA A 108 18.93 2.61 11.42
N LEU A 109 20.13 2.88 11.90
CA LEU A 109 21.30 3.08 11.04
C LEU A 109 21.69 1.81 10.28
N ASN A 110 21.59 0.64 10.91
CA ASN A 110 21.84 -0.64 10.24
C ASN A 110 20.80 -0.91 9.13
N CYS A 111 19.53 -0.63 9.39
CA CYS A 111 18.47 -0.72 8.38
C CYS A 111 18.73 0.21 7.20
N LEU A 112 19.13 1.47 7.44
CA LEU A 112 19.50 2.40 6.38
C LEU A 112 20.69 1.90 5.53
N ARG A 113 21.72 1.33 6.17
CA ARG A 113 22.88 0.74 5.47
C ARG A 113 22.50 -0.49 4.66
N ALA A 114 21.59 -1.31 5.20
CA ALA A 114 21.04 -2.48 4.51
C ALA A 114 20.01 -2.11 3.42
N ARG A 115 19.71 -0.81 3.23
CA ARG A 115 18.75 -0.29 2.27
C ARG A 115 17.35 -0.91 2.42
N THR A 116 16.92 -1.10 3.69
CA THR A 116 15.55 -1.54 3.94
C THR A 116 14.55 -0.51 3.41
N TYR A 117 13.41 -0.98 2.98
CA TYR A 117 12.36 -0.11 2.42
C TYR A 117 11.75 0.78 3.51
N ASP A 118 11.44 0.19 4.67
CA ASP A 118 10.85 0.91 5.80
C ASP A 118 11.19 0.23 7.13
N TYR A 119 10.93 0.96 8.23
CA TYR A 119 11.21 0.53 9.60
C TYR A 119 10.02 0.86 10.49
N LEU A 120 9.42 -0.15 11.11
CA LEU A 120 8.21 -0.05 11.91
C LEU A 120 8.46 -0.52 13.35
N THR A 121 7.96 0.21 14.34
CA THR A 121 8.11 -0.14 15.75
C THR A 121 6.90 -0.90 16.28
N LYS A 122 7.12 -1.97 17.07
CA LYS A 122 6.08 -2.66 17.83
C LYS A 122 5.79 -1.89 19.15
N PRO A 123 4.53 -1.73 19.58
CA PRO A 123 3.31 -2.13 18.88
C PRO A 123 2.97 -1.19 17.73
N PHE A 124 2.48 -1.73 16.62
CA PHE A 124 2.08 -0.97 15.44
C PHE A 124 0.58 -1.07 15.17
N GLN A 125 0.06 -0.11 14.41
CA GLN A 125 -1.31 -0.18 13.90
C GLN A 125 -1.33 -1.02 12.61
N VAL A 126 -2.34 -1.89 12.49
CA VAL A 126 -2.51 -2.76 11.32
C VAL A 126 -2.56 -1.94 10.02
N ASP A 127 -3.27 -0.81 10.03
CA ASP A 127 -3.39 0.06 8.87
C ASP A 127 -2.04 0.69 8.47
N GLN A 128 -1.19 1.04 9.45
CA GLN A 128 0.17 1.54 9.18
C GLN A 128 1.04 0.49 8.47
N LEU A 129 0.99 -0.77 8.93
CA LEU A 129 1.69 -1.86 8.27
C LEU A 129 1.18 -2.08 6.84
N ARG A 130 -0.14 -2.08 6.66
CA ARG A 130 -0.75 -2.20 5.32
C ARG A 130 -0.29 -1.11 4.38
N ASP A 131 -0.33 0.14 4.82
CA ASP A 131 0.10 1.29 4.01
C ASP A 131 1.56 1.17 3.57
N ILE A 132 2.45 0.72 4.46
CA ILE A 132 3.87 0.49 4.13
C ILE A 132 4.00 -0.60 3.07
N VAL A 133 3.34 -1.75 3.27
CA VAL A 133 3.39 -2.89 2.35
C VAL A 133 2.82 -2.51 0.99
N MET A 134 1.66 -1.85 0.94
CA MET A 134 1.03 -1.44 -0.30
C MET A 134 1.92 -0.47 -1.09
N ARG A 135 2.45 0.58 -0.45
CA ARG A 135 3.40 1.50 -1.08
C ARG A 135 4.66 0.81 -1.59
N CYS A 136 5.16 -0.17 -0.83
CA CYS A 136 6.32 -0.96 -1.23
C CYS A 136 6.04 -1.76 -2.51
N LEU A 137 4.92 -2.46 -2.57
CA LEU A 137 4.53 -3.27 -3.74
C LEU A 137 4.16 -2.41 -4.95
N GLU A 138 3.52 -1.26 -4.73
CA GLU A 138 3.25 -0.26 -5.79
C GLU A 138 4.54 0.29 -6.40
N SER A 139 5.52 0.62 -5.56
CA SER A 139 6.82 1.13 -6.04
C SER A 139 7.56 0.13 -6.94
N LYS A 140 7.28 -1.16 -6.77
CA LYS A 140 7.75 -2.25 -7.64
C LYS A 140 6.88 -2.48 -8.88
N GLY A 141 5.76 -1.75 -9.02
CA GLY A 141 4.79 -1.97 -10.09
C GLY A 141 4.05 -3.31 -10.01
N LEU A 142 4.04 -3.95 -8.83
CA LEU A 142 3.40 -5.24 -8.59
C LEU A 142 1.90 -5.11 -8.32
N LEU A 143 1.49 -3.97 -7.82
CA LEU A 143 0.09 -3.63 -7.60
C LEU A 143 -0.35 -2.68 -8.71
N ARG A 144 -1.37 -3.09 -9.44
CA ARG A 144 -2.05 -2.25 -10.42
C ARG A 144 -3.47 -2.05 -9.94
N MET A 145 -3.90 -0.81 -9.87
CA MET A 145 -5.32 -0.54 -9.68
C MET A 145 -6.08 -1.12 -10.85
N THR A 146 -7.19 -1.84 -10.58
CA THR A 146 -8.12 -2.22 -11.63
C THR A 146 -8.65 -0.95 -12.29
N GLU A 147 -9.04 -1.05 -13.56
CA GLU A 147 -9.66 0.07 -14.27
C GLU A 147 -10.89 0.61 -13.52
N GLU A 148 -11.62 -0.28 -12.86
CA GLU A 148 -12.77 0.04 -12.02
C GLU A 148 -12.37 0.80 -10.75
N ALA A 149 -11.40 0.30 -9.99
CA ALA A 149 -10.87 0.98 -8.80
C ALA A 149 -10.27 2.35 -9.15
N LEU A 150 -9.58 2.46 -10.29
CA LEU A 150 -9.08 3.75 -10.79
C LEU A 150 -10.22 4.73 -11.07
N ARG A 151 -11.31 4.27 -11.75
CA ARG A 151 -12.48 5.11 -12.02
C ARG A 151 -13.16 5.59 -10.75
N GLU A 152 -13.36 4.69 -9.78
CA GLU A 152 -13.97 5.02 -8.49
C GLU A 152 -13.14 6.06 -7.71
N SER A 153 -11.83 5.83 -7.61
CA SER A 153 -10.91 6.73 -6.91
C SER A 153 -10.81 8.11 -7.58
N LEU A 154 -10.73 8.15 -8.91
CA LEU A 154 -10.78 9.41 -9.68
C LEU A 154 -12.11 10.15 -9.45
N GLY A 155 -13.22 9.42 -9.51
CA GLY A 155 -14.55 9.98 -9.28
C GLY A 155 -14.70 10.56 -7.87
N ALA A 156 -14.24 9.85 -6.86
CA ALA A 156 -14.24 10.31 -5.47
C ALA A 156 -13.39 11.58 -5.30
N ALA A 157 -12.16 11.58 -5.82
CA ALA A 157 -11.25 12.74 -5.73
C ALA A 157 -11.85 14.00 -6.41
N ILE A 158 -12.45 13.84 -7.59
CA ILE A 158 -13.16 14.93 -8.30
C ILE A 158 -14.33 15.45 -7.45
N ARG A 159 -15.15 14.54 -6.91
CA ARG A 159 -16.33 14.89 -6.09
C ARG A 159 -15.93 15.64 -4.82
N ASP A 160 -14.88 15.17 -4.13
CA ASP A 160 -14.44 15.78 -2.88
C ASP A 160 -13.85 17.16 -3.12
N ARG A 161 -13.05 17.32 -4.19
CA ARG A 161 -12.54 18.63 -4.57
C ARG A 161 -13.65 19.59 -4.97
N ARG A 162 -14.63 19.13 -5.77
CA ARG A 162 -15.80 19.93 -6.14
C ARG A 162 -16.57 20.40 -4.93
N LYS A 163 -16.88 19.49 -3.98
CA LYS A 163 -17.58 19.83 -2.74
C LYS A 163 -16.79 20.78 -1.85
N GLY A 164 -15.47 20.61 -1.77
CA GLY A 164 -14.58 21.49 -1.03
C GLY A 164 -14.58 22.94 -1.58
N LEU A 165 -14.86 23.11 -2.87
CA LEU A 165 -15.04 24.44 -3.51
C LEU A 165 -16.49 24.96 -3.44
N GLY A 166 -17.42 24.21 -2.86
CA GLY A 166 -18.84 24.57 -2.80
C GLY A 166 -19.56 24.51 -4.16
N PHE A 167 -18.97 23.84 -5.16
CA PHE A 167 -19.55 23.75 -6.51
C PHE A 167 -20.66 22.68 -6.56
N THR A 168 -21.76 23.00 -7.23
CA THR A 168 -22.78 22.03 -7.62
C THR A 168 -22.37 21.30 -8.90
N LEU A 169 -23.04 20.20 -9.22
CA LEU A 169 -22.86 19.53 -10.53
C LEU A 169 -23.28 20.46 -11.70
N SER A 170 -24.27 21.32 -11.50
CA SER A 170 -24.67 22.34 -12.49
C SER A 170 -23.53 23.31 -12.75
N THR A 171 -22.93 23.86 -11.70
CA THR A 171 -21.77 24.76 -11.81
C THR A 171 -20.61 24.09 -12.54
N MET A 172 -20.36 22.80 -12.26
CA MET A 172 -19.32 22.05 -12.97
C MET A 172 -19.66 21.84 -14.44
N SER A 173 -20.94 21.55 -14.76
CA SER A 173 -21.41 21.40 -16.13
C SER A 173 -21.20 22.68 -16.94
N GLU A 174 -21.55 23.84 -16.37
CA GLU A 174 -21.35 25.16 -17.00
C GLU A 174 -19.86 25.45 -17.23
N LYS A 175 -19.00 25.17 -16.26
CA LYS A 175 -17.56 25.45 -16.35
C LYS A 175 -16.81 24.51 -17.29
N THR A 176 -17.25 23.27 -17.42
CA THR A 176 -16.53 22.23 -18.19
C THR A 176 -17.13 22.02 -19.59
N GLY A 177 -18.38 22.43 -19.80
CA GLY A 177 -19.14 22.06 -20.99
C GLY A 177 -19.53 20.56 -21.05
N VAL A 178 -19.39 19.85 -19.95
CA VAL A 178 -19.74 18.42 -19.82
C VAL A 178 -21.13 18.31 -19.22
N SER A 179 -21.97 17.42 -19.74
CA SER A 179 -23.35 17.27 -19.23
C SER A 179 -23.36 16.85 -17.75
N LEU A 180 -24.34 17.37 -17.01
CA LEU A 180 -24.55 17.08 -15.60
C LEU A 180 -24.64 15.57 -15.31
N GLY A 181 -25.38 14.85 -16.16
CA GLY A 181 -25.53 13.41 -16.03
C GLY A 181 -24.19 12.67 -16.19
N TYR A 182 -23.37 13.06 -17.17
CA TYR A 182 -22.06 12.43 -17.38
C TYR A 182 -21.08 12.77 -16.25
N LEU A 183 -21.04 14.01 -15.77
CA LEU A 183 -20.26 14.37 -14.58
C LEU A 183 -20.65 13.55 -13.36
N SER A 184 -21.95 13.35 -13.13
CA SER A 184 -22.43 12.51 -12.04
C SER A 184 -21.96 11.05 -12.18
N GLN A 185 -21.97 10.50 -13.39
CA GLN A 185 -21.49 9.12 -13.63
C GLN A 185 -19.97 8.99 -13.42
N ILE A 186 -19.20 10.03 -13.80
CA ILE A 186 -17.75 10.08 -13.54
C ILE A 186 -17.50 10.13 -12.02
N GLU A 187 -18.19 10.99 -11.28
CA GLU A 187 -18.02 11.11 -9.81
C GLU A 187 -18.45 9.86 -9.04
N LEU A 188 -19.28 9.02 -9.64
CA LEU A 188 -19.70 7.72 -9.09
C LEU A 188 -18.83 6.55 -9.54
N GLY A 189 -17.79 6.81 -10.35
CA GLY A 189 -16.93 5.76 -10.92
C GLY A 189 -17.62 4.86 -11.95
N LYS A 190 -18.84 5.21 -12.38
CA LYS A 190 -19.64 4.39 -13.31
C LYS A 190 -19.23 4.54 -14.77
N ASN A 191 -18.60 5.65 -15.13
CA ASN A 191 -18.13 5.92 -16.48
C ASN A 191 -16.69 6.44 -16.46
N SER A 192 -15.90 5.97 -17.44
CA SER A 192 -14.57 6.50 -17.72
C SER A 192 -14.65 7.88 -18.34
N ALA A 193 -13.80 8.80 -17.89
CA ALA A 193 -13.64 10.10 -18.54
C ALA A 193 -12.47 10.06 -19.52
N SER A 194 -12.63 10.65 -20.70
CA SER A 194 -11.50 10.88 -21.61
C SER A 194 -10.47 11.82 -20.97
N ILE A 195 -9.23 11.76 -21.45
CA ILE A 195 -8.15 12.68 -20.99
C ILE A 195 -8.58 14.13 -21.19
N GLU A 196 -9.26 14.45 -22.29
CA GLU A 196 -9.78 15.79 -22.55
C GLU A 196 -10.85 16.20 -21.51
N THR A 197 -11.76 15.29 -21.16
CA THR A 197 -12.77 15.52 -20.13
C THR A 197 -12.13 15.74 -18.76
N LEU A 198 -11.15 14.89 -18.38
CA LEU A 198 -10.40 15.07 -17.13
C LEU A 198 -9.67 16.40 -17.09
N TYR A 199 -9.06 16.82 -18.19
CA TYR A 199 -8.38 18.12 -18.29
C TYR A 199 -9.34 19.28 -18.06
N ARG A 200 -10.52 19.27 -18.71
CA ARG A 200 -11.57 20.30 -18.52
C ARG A 200 -12.05 20.33 -17.05
N ILE A 201 -12.22 19.16 -16.43
CA ILE A 201 -12.59 19.05 -15.00
C ILE A 201 -11.51 19.66 -14.12
N CYS A 202 -10.24 19.32 -14.36
CA CYS A 202 -9.11 19.85 -13.59
C CYS A 202 -9.01 21.38 -13.71
N LEU A 203 -9.18 21.93 -14.91
CA LEU A 203 -9.23 23.39 -15.13
C LEU A 203 -10.36 24.04 -14.32
N ALA A 204 -11.57 23.47 -14.34
CA ALA A 204 -12.70 23.99 -13.60
C ALA A 204 -12.51 23.95 -12.09
N LEU A 205 -11.78 22.91 -11.58
CA LEU A 205 -11.47 22.72 -10.17
C LEU A 205 -10.20 23.47 -9.70
N GLY A 206 -9.46 24.12 -10.62
CA GLY A 206 -8.24 24.85 -10.32
C GLY A 206 -7.09 23.96 -9.82
N ILE A 207 -6.98 22.73 -10.34
CA ILE A 207 -5.92 21.78 -10.02
C ILE A 207 -5.17 21.31 -11.26
N LYS A 208 -3.94 20.83 -11.09
CA LYS A 208 -3.21 20.16 -12.17
C LYS A 208 -3.68 18.70 -12.30
N MET A 209 -3.56 18.14 -13.51
CA MET A 209 -3.83 16.70 -13.70
C MET A 209 -2.95 15.82 -12.82
N SER A 210 -1.68 16.17 -12.61
CA SER A 210 -0.79 15.49 -11.69
C SER A 210 -1.35 15.42 -10.27
N ASP A 211 -1.96 16.51 -9.79
CA ASP A 211 -2.49 16.59 -8.43
C ASP A 211 -3.72 15.68 -8.28
N LEU A 212 -4.55 15.58 -9.33
CA LEU A 212 -5.69 14.67 -9.37
C LEU A 212 -5.23 13.22 -9.25
N PHE A 213 -4.22 12.79 -10.03
CA PHE A 213 -3.69 11.43 -9.97
C PHE A 213 -2.93 11.13 -8.66
N THR A 214 -2.26 12.12 -8.07
CA THR A 214 -1.64 11.97 -6.75
C THR A 214 -2.70 11.80 -5.64
N ALA A 215 -3.85 12.45 -5.76
CA ALA A 215 -4.95 12.28 -4.81
C ALA A 215 -5.56 10.86 -4.87
N VAL A 216 -5.57 10.24 -6.06
CA VAL A 216 -6.02 8.84 -6.25
C VAL A 216 -5.17 7.84 -5.49
N GLN A 217 -3.86 8.06 -5.40
CA GLN A 217 -2.93 7.19 -4.67
C GLN A 217 -3.05 7.28 -3.15
N ARG A 218 -3.80 8.26 -2.62
CA ARG A 218 -3.98 8.49 -1.16
C ARG A 218 -5.33 8.00 -0.63
N HIS A 219 -6.19 7.48 -1.48
CA HIS A 219 -7.49 6.90 -1.16
C HIS A 219 -7.48 5.39 -1.33
#